data_bc1cda6096bab0b394325d498c308e76
#
_entry.id   bc1cda6096bab0b394325d498c308e76
#
_cell.length_a   1.000
_cell.length_b   1.000
_cell.length_c   1.000
_cell.angle_alpha   90.00
_cell.angle_beta   90.00
_cell.angle_gamma   90.00
#
_symmetry.space_group_name_H-M   'P 1'
#
loop_
_entity.id
_entity.type
_entity.pdbx_description
1 polymer ?
#
loop_
_entity_poly.entity_id
_entity_poly.type
_entity_poly.pdbx_seq_one_letter_code
_entity_poly.pdbx_strand_id
1 'polypeptide(L)'
;MPRLRPARSRLRRVLSLFALLSAVALYMSLSACRTVPYPQSPQFADDAFRNPVTPKQPGWREMAALTWRFMFDKPKDTVPDVALPVRSIAREELDAATDGTLYRLGHSTVLIKLEGGWWLTDPVFSERASPVQWAGPKRFHAPALALADLPPITGVILSHDHYDHLDKAAIRALADRVQHFYAPLGVGDLLVEWGVPRNRVSQFDWWQSVQVGNVRLTATPAQHFSGRAPFQNNPTLWASWVFQAPDLSLFFSGDSGYFSGFREIGERFGPFDLTLVECGAYDAQWEGVHMLPAQSVQAHRDLRGRWMLPIHNGTFDLAFHAWHAPLEAVSAEAQRQGVALSTPMIGQAVDAREPQAFTAWWRQPR
;
A
#
# COMPACT_ATOMS: atom_id res chain seq x y z
N MET A 1 48.03 24.31 19.50
CA MET A 1 46.94 24.25 20.49
C MET A 1 45.62 24.13 19.74
N PRO A 2 44.88 23.02 19.83
CA PRO A 2 43.59 22.90 19.19
C PRO A 2 42.54 23.68 20.01
N ARG A 3 41.84 24.61 19.35
CA ARG A 3 40.76 25.39 19.98
C ARG A 3 39.55 24.47 20.19
N LEU A 4 39.25 24.16 21.45
CA LEU A 4 38.00 23.52 21.86
C LEU A 4 36.83 24.41 21.46
N ARG A 5 36.00 23.98 20.49
CA ARG A 5 34.74 24.65 20.14
C ARG A 5 33.77 24.54 21.33
N PRO A 6 33.13 25.63 21.75
CA PRO A 6 32.40 25.69 22.99
C PRO A 6 31.16 24.78 22.97
N ALA A 7 30.92 24.03 24.05
CA ALA A 7 29.77 23.14 24.27
C ALA A 7 28.40 23.81 24.04
N ARG A 8 28.34 25.15 24.14
CA ARG A 8 27.16 25.96 23.88
C ARG A 8 26.58 25.83 22.42
N SER A 9 27.43 25.52 21.43
CA SER A 9 26.95 25.37 20.04
C SER A 9 26.28 24.00 19.82
N ARG A 10 26.71 22.95 20.52
CA ARG A 10 26.06 21.63 20.45
C ARG A 10 24.71 21.66 21.15
N LEU A 11 24.63 22.27 22.33
CA LEU A 11 23.37 22.41 23.07
C LEU A 11 22.33 23.21 22.27
N ARG A 12 22.73 24.35 21.65
CA ARG A 12 21.83 25.12 20.78
C ARG A 12 21.31 24.31 19.60
N ARG A 13 22.14 23.50 18.94
CA ARG A 13 21.73 22.63 17.84
C ARG A 13 20.73 21.54 18.29
N VAL A 14 20.98 20.91 19.45
CA VAL A 14 20.09 19.92 20.03
C VAL A 14 18.74 20.56 20.40
N LEU A 15 18.75 21.72 21.03
CA LEU A 15 17.52 22.45 21.38
C LEU A 15 16.75 22.92 20.13
N SER A 16 17.44 23.36 19.08
CA SER A 16 16.82 23.75 17.82
C SER A 16 16.20 22.53 17.11
N LEU A 17 16.88 21.37 17.15
CA LEU A 17 16.34 20.13 16.58
C LEU A 17 15.10 19.64 17.36
N PHE A 18 15.14 19.71 18.69
CA PHE A 18 13.99 19.39 19.54
C PHE A 18 12.81 20.33 19.30
N ALA A 19 13.05 21.65 19.20
CA ALA A 19 12.02 22.63 18.89
C ALA A 19 11.42 22.40 17.49
N LEU A 20 12.24 22.05 16.50
CA LEU A 20 11.78 21.74 15.15
C LEU A 20 10.93 20.45 15.13
N LEU A 21 11.39 19.39 15.81
CA LEU A 21 10.64 18.13 15.94
C LEU A 21 9.31 18.34 16.68
N SER A 22 9.31 19.15 17.75
CA SER A 22 8.09 19.49 18.48
C SER A 22 7.13 20.33 17.63
N ALA A 23 7.64 21.29 16.84
CA ALA A 23 6.82 22.08 15.93
C ALA A 23 6.23 21.24 14.79
N VAL A 24 6.99 20.31 14.24
CA VAL A 24 6.51 19.34 13.23
C VAL A 24 5.45 18.41 13.83
N ALA A 25 5.68 17.88 15.03
CA ALA A 25 4.70 17.05 15.73
C ALA A 25 3.41 17.82 16.05
N LEU A 26 3.54 19.08 16.50
CA LEU A 26 2.40 19.97 16.76
C LEU A 26 1.65 20.32 15.46
N TYR A 27 2.36 20.65 14.38
CA TYR A 27 1.76 20.90 13.07
C TYR A 27 1.03 19.66 12.55
N MET A 28 1.64 18.47 12.66
CA MET A 28 1.00 17.22 12.28
C MET A 28 -0.22 16.90 13.14
N SER A 29 -0.17 17.20 14.44
CA SER A 29 -1.32 17.01 15.36
C SER A 29 -2.45 17.99 15.07
N LEU A 30 -2.15 19.24 14.73
CA LEU A 30 -3.14 20.25 14.35
C LEU A 30 -3.74 20.00 12.96
N SER A 31 -2.99 19.32 12.09
CA SER A 31 -3.43 18.88 10.75
C SER A 31 -4.12 17.52 10.79
N ALA A 32 -4.21 16.89 11.95
CA ALA A 32 -4.91 15.63 12.13
C ALA A 32 -6.41 15.87 11.91
N CYS A 33 -6.98 15.20 10.90
CA CYS A 33 -8.42 15.17 10.70
C CYS A 33 -9.11 14.79 12.02
N ARG A 34 -10.15 15.52 12.38
CA ARG A 34 -11.07 15.06 13.43
C ARG A 34 -11.71 13.77 12.93
N THR A 35 -11.64 12.72 13.72
CA THR A 35 -12.35 11.48 13.43
C THR A 35 -13.83 11.80 13.24
N VAL A 36 -14.36 11.54 12.06
CA VAL A 36 -15.80 11.63 11.82
C VAL A 36 -16.42 10.39 12.43
N PRO A 37 -17.42 10.50 13.31
CA PRO A 37 -18.06 9.32 13.90
C PRO A 37 -18.78 8.50 12.84
N TYR A 38 -18.58 7.17 12.85
CA TYR A 38 -19.27 6.20 11.99
C TYR A 38 -20.07 5.19 12.81
N PRO A 39 -21.06 5.65 13.61
CA PRO A 39 -21.76 4.80 14.59
C PRO A 39 -22.56 3.66 13.93
N GLN A 40 -22.84 3.74 12.63
CA GLN A 40 -23.50 2.68 11.87
C GLN A 40 -22.57 1.55 11.45
N SER A 41 -21.25 1.75 11.54
CA SER A 41 -20.26 0.72 11.21
C SER A 41 -20.01 -0.19 12.42
N PRO A 42 -20.17 -1.51 12.29
CA PRO A 42 -19.84 -2.45 13.36
C PRO A 42 -18.33 -2.49 13.66
N GLN A 43 -17.49 -1.95 12.77
CA GLN A 43 -16.05 -1.82 12.97
C GLN A 43 -15.65 -0.58 13.75
N PHE A 44 -16.59 0.38 14.01
CA PHE A 44 -16.30 1.62 14.70
C PHE A 44 -16.80 1.58 16.14
N ALA A 45 -15.88 1.70 17.10
CA ALA A 45 -16.21 1.79 18.52
C ALA A 45 -15.15 2.62 19.27
N ASP A 46 -15.59 3.35 20.31
CA ASP A 46 -14.72 4.21 21.13
C ASP A 46 -13.87 5.17 20.26
N ASP A 47 -14.52 5.84 19.31
CA ASP A 47 -13.92 6.81 18.37
C ASP A 47 -12.77 6.25 17.48
N ALA A 48 -12.73 4.94 17.26
CA ALA A 48 -11.74 4.29 16.46
C ALA A 48 -12.30 3.10 15.67
N PHE A 49 -11.72 2.82 14.49
CA PHE A 49 -11.98 1.57 13.78
C PHE A 49 -11.18 0.42 14.39
N ARG A 50 -11.70 -0.80 14.26
CA ARG A 50 -11.16 -1.99 14.91
C ARG A 50 -10.97 -3.14 13.94
N ASN A 51 -9.95 -3.93 14.20
CA ASN A 51 -9.66 -5.16 13.49
C ASN A 51 -10.64 -6.28 13.84
N PRO A 52 -10.83 -7.28 12.94
CA PRO A 52 -11.53 -8.51 13.26
C PRO A 52 -10.88 -9.26 14.42
N VAL A 53 -9.54 -9.22 14.47
CA VAL A 53 -8.72 -9.76 15.56
C VAL A 53 -7.83 -8.66 16.09
N THR A 54 -7.89 -8.39 17.39
CA THR A 54 -7.06 -7.33 17.98
C THR A 54 -5.57 -7.70 17.89
N PRO A 55 -4.73 -6.98 17.12
CA PRO A 55 -3.32 -7.24 17.06
C PRO A 55 -2.65 -6.89 18.40
N LYS A 56 -1.55 -7.57 18.70
CA LYS A 56 -0.72 -7.23 19.86
C LYS A 56 -0.19 -5.79 19.67
N GLN A 57 -0.51 -4.91 20.61
CA GLN A 57 0.00 -3.55 20.60
C GLN A 57 1.38 -3.51 21.28
N PRO A 58 2.42 -2.95 20.62
CA PRO A 58 3.71 -2.79 21.25
C PRO A 58 3.63 -1.78 22.39
N GLY A 59 4.27 -2.08 23.51
CA GLY A 59 4.40 -1.17 24.63
C GLY A 59 5.32 0.03 24.29
N TRP A 60 5.28 1.08 25.12
CA TRP A 60 6.09 2.28 24.89
C TRP A 60 7.60 2.01 24.81
N ARG A 61 8.13 1.02 25.56
CA ARG A 61 9.54 0.60 25.50
C ARG A 61 9.86 -0.08 24.18
N GLU A 62 8.98 -0.93 23.68
CA GLU A 62 9.11 -1.60 22.39
C GLU A 62 9.07 -0.57 21.25
N MET A 63 8.15 0.41 21.33
CA MET A 63 8.08 1.52 20.37
C MET A 63 9.34 2.40 20.39
N ALA A 64 9.88 2.71 21.56
CA ALA A 64 11.11 3.49 21.67
C ALA A 64 12.32 2.72 21.09
N ALA A 65 12.44 1.42 21.39
CA ALA A 65 13.47 0.55 20.83
C ALA A 65 13.34 0.41 19.31
N LEU A 66 12.14 0.26 18.80
CA LEU A 66 11.83 0.22 17.37
C LEU A 66 12.25 1.51 16.68
N THR A 67 11.86 2.66 17.22
CA THR A 67 12.25 3.97 16.70
C THR A 67 13.77 4.14 16.68
N TRP A 68 14.45 3.74 17.75
CA TRP A 68 15.91 3.75 17.81
C TRP A 68 16.54 2.90 16.71
N ARG A 69 16.04 1.67 16.53
CA ARG A 69 16.51 0.72 15.51
C ARG A 69 16.31 1.30 14.10
N PHE A 70 15.16 1.89 13.80
CA PHE A 70 14.92 2.56 12.51
C PHE A 70 15.89 3.71 12.24
N MET A 71 16.25 4.49 13.27
CA MET A 71 17.07 5.68 13.10
C MET A 71 18.58 5.40 13.09
N PHE A 72 19.04 4.35 13.80
CA PHE A 72 20.45 4.18 14.10
C PHE A 72 21.02 2.78 13.87
N ASP A 73 20.17 1.76 13.76
CA ASP A 73 20.60 0.36 13.68
C ASP A 73 19.86 -0.40 12.56
N LYS A 74 19.50 0.30 11.48
CA LYS A 74 18.86 -0.30 10.33
C LYS A 74 19.90 -1.03 9.48
N PRO A 75 19.64 -2.29 9.00
CA PRO A 75 20.53 -2.98 8.08
C PRO A 75 20.76 -2.17 6.81
N LYS A 76 21.92 -2.28 6.19
CA LYS A 76 22.28 -1.49 4.99
C LYS A 76 21.64 -2.03 3.72
N ASP A 77 21.34 -3.31 3.67
CA ASP A 77 20.75 -4.02 2.54
C ASP A 77 19.22 -3.85 2.42
N THR A 78 18.62 -3.04 3.32
CA THR A 78 17.19 -2.66 3.18
C THR A 78 16.93 -1.76 1.97
N VAL A 79 17.99 -1.13 1.42
CA VAL A 79 17.95 -0.30 0.21
C VAL A 79 18.86 -0.92 -0.85
N PRO A 80 18.41 -0.99 -2.14
CA PRO A 80 19.27 -1.48 -3.20
C PRO A 80 20.48 -0.55 -3.42
N ASP A 81 21.65 -1.15 -3.63
CA ASP A 81 22.90 -0.47 -3.93
C ASP A 81 23.08 -0.13 -5.43
N VAL A 82 22.19 -0.68 -6.28
CA VAL A 82 22.13 -0.44 -7.72
C VAL A 82 20.73 -0.02 -8.14
N ALA A 83 20.63 0.64 -9.28
CA ALA A 83 19.34 1.00 -9.85
C ALA A 83 18.52 -0.24 -10.18
N LEU A 84 17.29 -0.30 -9.72
CA LEU A 84 16.38 -1.40 -10.04
C LEU A 84 15.93 -1.30 -11.50
N PRO A 85 15.73 -2.44 -12.18
CA PRO A 85 15.19 -2.44 -13.53
C PRO A 85 13.72 -1.99 -13.50
N VAL A 86 13.43 -0.96 -14.26
CA VAL A 86 12.09 -0.43 -14.48
C VAL A 86 11.83 -0.39 -15.98
N ARG A 87 10.73 -0.97 -16.41
CA ARG A 87 10.29 -0.88 -17.80
C ARG A 87 9.33 0.30 -17.91
N SER A 88 9.75 1.33 -18.64
CA SER A 88 8.85 2.44 -18.99
C SER A 88 7.70 1.94 -19.86
N ILE A 89 6.50 2.42 -19.58
CA ILE A 89 5.28 2.07 -20.32
C ILE A 89 5.07 3.12 -21.40
N ALA A 90 5.05 2.72 -22.67
CA ALA A 90 4.77 3.62 -23.77
C ALA A 90 3.26 3.91 -23.89
N ARG A 91 2.93 5.06 -24.44
CA ARG A 91 1.53 5.45 -24.65
C ARG A 91 0.81 4.48 -25.58
N GLU A 92 1.51 4.04 -26.61
CA GLU A 92 1.00 3.08 -27.59
C GLU A 92 0.63 1.74 -26.96
N GLU A 93 1.36 1.32 -25.94
CA GLU A 93 1.06 0.10 -25.17
C GLU A 93 -0.25 0.26 -24.37
N LEU A 94 -0.47 1.41 -23.76
CA LEU A 94 -1.72 1.71 -23.04
C LEU A 94 -2.90 1.76 -23.98
N ASP A 95 -2.73 2.35 -25.16
CA ASP A 95 -3.78 2.48 -26.17
C ASP A 95 -4.12 1.12 -26.79
N ALA A 96 -3.14 0.22 -26.93
CA ALA A 96 -3.32 -1.15 -27.45
C ALA A 96 -3.73 -2.19 -26.39
N ALA A 97 -3.69 -1.82 -25.10
CA ALA A 97 -3.97 -2.74 -24.01
C ALA A 97 -5.41 -3.29 -24.07
N THR A 98 -5.55 -4.60 -23.94
CA THR A 98 -6.82 -5.30 -23.84
C THR A 98 -7.28 -5.41 -22.39
N ASP A 99 -8.57 -5.69 -22.17
CA ASP A 99 -9.09 -5.97 -20.84
C ASP A 99 -8.37 -7.17 -20.22
N GLY A 100 -8.05 -7.06 -18.93
CA GLY A 100 -7.21 -8.00 -18.20
C GLY A 100 -5.74 -7.57 -18.13
N THR A 101 -5.29 -6.61 -18.95
CA THR A 101 -3.91 -6.08 -18.85
C THR A 101 -3.73 -5.31 -17.55
N LEU A 102 -2.66 -5.61 -16.83
CA LEU A 102 -2.25 -4.85 -15.65
C LEU A 102 -0.75 -4.49 -15.68
N TYR A 103 -0.42 -3.38 -15.03
CA TYR A 103 0.95 -2.91 -14.83
C TYR A 103 1.16 -2.57 -13.36
N ARG A 104 2.16 -3.16 -12.73
CA ARG A 104 2.62 -2.72 -11.41
C ARG A 104 3.50 -1.48 -11.59
N LEU A 105 3.05 -0.33 -11.08
CA LEU A 105 3.76 0.95 -11.21
C LEU A 105 4.77 1.18 -10.09
N GLY A 106 4.65 0.42 -9.00
CA GLY A 106 5.48 0.44 -7.81
C GLY A 106 4.66 0.21 -6.55
N HIS A 107 5.24 -0.41 -5.55
CA HIS A 107 4.61 -0.73 -4.27
C HIS A 107 3.27 -1.47 -4.44
N SER A 108 2.17 -0.85 -4.01
CA SER A 108 0.80 -1.34 -4.19
C SER A 108 0.01 -0.55 -5.25
N THR A 109 0.70 0.33 -6.00
CA THR A 109 0.11 1.05 -7.13
C THR A 109 0.09 0.15 -8.36
N VAL A 110 -1.13 -0.26 -8.78
CA VAL A 110 -1.35 -1.11 -9.95
C VAL A 110 -2.36 -0.47 -10.87
N LEU A 111 -2.02 -0.36 -12.16
CA LEU A 111 -2.90 0.11 -13.23
C LEU A 111 -3.51 -1.11 -13.91
N ILE A 112 -4.84 -1.19 -13.97
CA ILE A 112 -5.58 -2.38 -14.42
C ILE A 112 -6.58 -1.97 -15.50
N LYS A 113 -6.60 -2.67 -16.64
CA LYS A 113 -7.58 -2.49 -17.69
C LYS A 113 -8.73 -3.48 -17.47
N LEU A 114 -9.94 -2.98 -17.20
CA LEU A 114 -11.15 -3.81 -17.02
C LEU A 114 -12.33 -3.14 -17.70
N GLU A 115 -13.08 -3.91 -18.49
CA GLU A 115 -14.33 -3.47 -19.15
C GLU A 115 -14.19 -2.14 -19.88
N GLY A 116 -13.12 -2.03 -20.67
CA GLY A 116 -12.79 -0.83 -21.44
C GLY A 116 -12.26 0.35 -20.63
N GLY A 117 -12.28 0.28 -19.30
CA GLY A 117 -11.83 1.33 -18.37
C GLY A 117 -10.48 1.05 -17.72
N TRP A 118 -9.77 2.10 -17.32
CA TRP A 118 -8.56 1.98 -16.49
C TRP A 118 -8.89 2.19 -15.02
N TRP A 119 -8.39 1.30 -14.17
CA TRP A 119 -8.51 1.32 -12.73
C TRP A 119 -7.13 1.45 -12.10
N LEU A 120 -7.04 2.18 -11.00
CA LEU A 120 -5.75 2.43 -10.33
C LEU A 120 -5.89 2.16 -8.83
N THR A 121 -5.05 1.27 -8.30
CA THR A 121 -5.00 1.00 -6.86
C THR A 121 -3.94 1.87 -6.18
N ASP A 122 -4.20 2.35 -4.97
CA ASP A 122 -3.29 3.02 -4.04
C ASP A 122 -2.23 3.89 -4.75
N PRO A 123 -2.63 5.02 -5.39
CA PRO A 123 -1.74 5.80 -6.25
C PRO A 123 -0.70 6.58 -5.43
N VAL A 124 0.55 6.12 -5.44
CA VAL A 124 1.70 6.80 -4.82
C VAL A 124 2.75 7.13 -5.87
N PHE A 125 2.94 8.41 -6.14
CA PHE A 125 3.87 8.95 -7.14
C PHE A 125 4.94 9.86 -6.54
N SER A 126 4.76 10.32 -5.29
CA SER A 126 5.73 11.12 -4.57
C SER A 126 7.05 10.38 -4.37
N GLU A 127 8.15 11.12 -4.22
CA GLU A 127 9.48 10.56 -4.02
C GLU A 127 9.60 9.82 -2.68
N ARG A 128 8.82 10.24 -1.68
CA ARG A 128 8.83 9.66 -0.33
C ARG A 128 7.43 9.30 0.16
N ALA A 129 7.32 8.14 0.76
CA ALA A 129 6.15 7.75 1.55
C ALA A 129 6.18 8.47 2.91
N SER A 130 5.84 9.77 2.89
CA SER A 130 6.04 10.65 4.06
C SER A 130 5.16 11.90 3.95
N PRO A 131 4.77 12.51 5.10
CA PRO A 131 4.09 13.81 5.09
C PRO A 131 4.93 14.94 4.50
N VAL A 132 6.26 14.77 4.44
CA VAL A 132 7.22 15.75 3.90
C VAL A 132 8.16 15.08 2.91
N GLN A 133 8.58 15.82 1.86
CA GLN A 133 9.40 15.22 0.81
C GLN A 133 10.93 15.39 1.06
N TRP A 134 11.34 15.99 2.19
CA TRP A 134 12.74 16.09 2.59
C TRP A 134 13.18 14.99 3.61
N ALA A 135 12.25 14.22 4.16
CA ALA A 135 12.53 13.14 5.12
C ALA A 135 11.53 11.99 4.95
N GLY A 136 11.89 10.81 5.45
CA GLY A 136 11.09 9.58 5.40
C GLY A 136 11.50 8.64 4.27
N PRO A 137 10.85 7.47 4.14
CA PRO A 137 11.22 6.42 3.20
C PRO A 137 11.21 6.93 1.75
N LYS A 138 12.38 6.88 1.10
CA LYS A 138 12.54 7.27 -0.30
C LYS A 138 12.28 6.06 -1.19
N ARG A 139 11.63 6.28 -2.36
CA ARG A 139 11.46 5.20 -3.34
C ARG A 139 12.78 4.80 -3.99
N PHE A 140 12.92 3.52 -4.26
CA PHE A 140 14.12 2.94 -4.88
C PHE A 140 14.22 3.23 -6.38
N HIS A 141 13.10 3.51 -7.03
CA HIS A 141 12.99 3.72 -8.48
C HIS A 141 11.91 4.76 -8.81
N ALA A 142 12.01 5.41 -9.95
CA ALA A 142 10.93 6.23 -10.47
C ALA A 142 9.70 5.35 -10.80
N PRO A 143 8.47 5.88 -10.77
CA PRO A 143 7.31 5.17 -11.30
C PRO A 143 7.53 4.77 -12.76
N ALA A 144 7.02 3.60 -13.17
CA ALA A 144 7.12 3.12 -14.54
C ALA A 144 6.36 3.99 -15.56
N LEU A 145 5.39 4.75 -15.07
CA LEU A 145 4.61 5.72 -15.82
C LEU A 145 4.49 6.99 -14.98
N ALA A 146 4.73 8.14 -15.56
CA ALA A 146 4.53 9.39 -14.83
C ALA A 146 3.04 9.66 -14.59
N LEU A 147 2.70 10.30 -13.49
CA LEU A 147 1.31 10.62 -13.14
C LEU A 147 0.62 11.44 -14.23
N ALA A 148 1.36 12.30 -14.92
CA ALA A 148 0.87 13.10 -16.04
C ALA A 148 0.45 12.26 -17.26
N ASP A 149 1.13 11.11 -17.46
CA ASP A 149 0.97 10.23 -18.62
C ASP A 149 -0.08 9.13 -18.40
N LEU A 150 -0.67 9.04 -17.21
CA LEU A 150 -1.77 8.12 -16.93
C LEU A 150 -2.91 8.31 -17.93
N PRO A 151 -3.51 7.23 -18.43
CA PRO A 151 -4.73 7.31 -19.25
C PRO A 151 -5.90 7.87 -18.44
N PRO A 152 -7.05 8.18 -19.06
CA PRO A 152 -8.27 8.49 -18.34
C PRO A 152 -8.63 7.35 -17.37
N ILE A 153 -8.77 7.66 -16.08
CA ILE A 153 -9.02 6.66 -15.02
C ILE A 153 -10.50 6.61 -14.70
N THR A 154 -11.09 5.41 -14.84
CA THR A 154 -12.48 5.13 -14.47
C THR A 154 -12.66 5.12 -12.94
N GLY A 155 -11.76 4.46 -12.23
CA GLY A 155 -11.82 4.40 -10.78
C GLY A 155 -10.46 4.32 -10.11
N VAL A 156 -10.32 5.07 -9.02
CA VAL A 156 -9.22 4.91 -8.07
C VAL A 156 -9.73 4.13 -6.86
N ILE A 157 -9.04 3.07 -6.52
CA ILE A 157 -9.35 2.18 -5.39
C ILE A 157 -8.30 2.42 -4.31
N LEU A 158 -8.75 2.73 -3.11
CA LEU A 158 -7.88 2.99 -1.97
C LEU A 158 -8.07 1.93 -0.90
N SER A 159 -6.96 1.42 -0.37
CA SER A 159 -6.99 0.42 0.71
C SER A 159 -7.08 1.08 2.09
N HIS A 160 -6.26 2.07 2.37
CA HIS A 160 -6.19 2.77 3.66
C HIS A 160 -5.42 4.10 3.56
N ASP A 161 -5.17 4.77 4.67
CA ASP A 161 -4.68 6.15 4.69
C ASP A 161 -3.16 6.31 4.87
N HIS A 162 -2.35 5.26 4.95
CA HIS A 162 -0.89 5.36 5.11
C HIS A 162 -0.23 6.07 3.92
N TYR A 163 0.94 6.67 4.16
CA TYR A 163 1.62 7.52 3.17
C TYR A 163 2.16 6.77 1.95
N ASP A 164 2.37 5.48 2.05
CA ASP A 164 2.79 4.58 0.98
C ASP A 164 1.62 3.99 0.18
N HIS A 165 0.37 4.32 0.55
CA HIS A 165 -0.87 3.96 -0.15
C HIS A 165 -1.70 5.17 -0.55
N LEU A 166 -1.70 6.23 0.24
CA LEU A 166 -2.49 7.44 0.02
C LEU A 166 -1.59 8.68 -0.07
N ASP A 167 -1.17 9.02 -1.27
CA ASP A 167 -0.36 10.18 -1.60
C ASP A 167 -1.23 11.40 -1.88
N LYS A 168 -1.23 12.38 -0.97
CA LYS A 168 -2.00 13.61 -1.09
C LYS A 168 -1.70 14.39 -2.38
N ALA A 169 -0.44 14.42 -2.81
CA ALA A 169 -0.06 15.12 -4.02
C ALA A 169 -0.61 14.44 -5.28
N ALA A 170 -0.53 13.10 -5.33
CA ALA A 170 -1.11 12.31 -6.40
C ALA A 170 -2.63 12.45 -6.45
N ILE A 171 -3.33 12.35 -5.31
CA ILE A 171 -4.79 12.53 -5.23
C ILE A 171 -5.22 13.89 -5.77
N ARG A 172 -4.54 14.98 -5.34
CA ARG A 172 -4.85 16.34 -5.82
C ARG A 172 -4.66 16.49 -7.33
N ALA A 173 -3.60 15.91 -7.88
CA ALA A 173 -3.35 15.94 -9.32
C ALA A 173 -4.34 15.07 -10.12
N LEU A 174 -4.93 14.05 -9.49
CA LEU A 174 -5.92 13.15 -10.09
C LEU A 174 -7.37 13.63 -9.91
N ALA A 175 -7.63 14.60 -9.03
CA ALA A 175 -8.98 15.00 -8.61
C ALA A 175 -9.94 15.30 -9.78
N ASP A 176 -9.44 15.95 -10.84
CA ASP A 176 -10.24 16.30 -12.02
C ASP A 176 -10.11 15.29 -13.17
N ARG A 177 -9.19 14.33 -13.08
CA ARG A 177 -8.85 13.35 -14.14
C ARG A 177 -9.46 11.97 -13.93
N VAL A 178 -9.94 11.68 -12.72
CA VAL A 178 -10.53 10.40 -12.32
C VAL A 178 -12.04 10.54 -12.30
N GLN A 179 -12.75 9.56 -12.86
CA GLN A 179 -14.20 9.60 -12.86
C GLN A 179 -14.75 9.42 -11.44
N HIS A 180 -14.20 8.45 -10.66
CA HIS A 180 -14.66 8.19 -9.30
C HIS A 180 -13.56 7.59 -8.40
N PHE A 181 -13.66 7.87 -7.10
CA PHE A 181 -12.79 7.32 -6.05
C PHE A 181 -13.60 6.41 -5.13
N TYR A 182 -13.07 5.24 -4.87
CA TYR A 182 -13.66 4.21 -4.00
C TYR A 182 -12.72 3.99 -2.83
N ALA A 183 -13.19 4.22 -1.61
CA ALA A 183 -12.35 4.24 -0.42
C ALA A 183 -13.06 3.63 0.79
N PRO A 184 -12.35 3.14 1.80
CA PRO A 184 -12.95 2.79 3.08
C PRO A 184 -13.49 4.03 3.82
N LEU A 185 -14.34 3.80 4.81
CA LEU A 185 -14.92 4.85 5.65
C LEU A 185 -13.82 5.73 6.27
N GLY A 186 -13.99 7.05 6.20
CA GLY A 186 -13.06 8.07 6.69
C GLY A 186 -11.95 8.42 5.70
N VAL A 187 -11.47 7.49 4.89
CA VAL A 187 -10.47 7.79 3.85
C VAL A 187 -11.05 8.73 2.80
N GLY A 188 -12.31 8.53 2.39
CA GLY A 188 -12.96 9.41 1.44
C GLY A 188 -13.14 10.84 1.93
N ASP A 189 -13.25 11.06 3.24
CA ASP A 189 -13.33 12.41 3.80
C ASP A 189 -12.00 13.17 3.67
N LEU A 190 -10.86 12.46 3.77
CA LEU A 190 -9.54 13.03 3.46
C LEU A 190 -9.46 13.49 1.99
N LEU A 191 -10.01 12.71 1.05
CA LEU A 191 -10.02 13.08 -0.36
C LEU A 191 -10.80 14.37 -0.59
N VAL A 192 -11.98 14.48 0.03
CA VAL A 192 -12.82 15.69 -0.07
C VAL A 192 -12.12 16.90 0.57
N GLU A 193 -11.49 16.73 1.73
CA GLU A 193 -10.66 17.77 2.37
C GLU A 193 -9.53 18.24 1.46
N TRP A 194 -8.97 17.33 0.66
CA TRP A 194 -7.87 17.65 -0.25
C TRP A 194 -8.33 18.22 -1.61
N GLY A 195 -9.63 18.35 -1.83
CA GLY A 195 -10.21 19.04 -2.98
C GLY A 195 -10.85 18.12 -4.02
N VAL A 196 -11.00 16.82 -3.75
CA VAL A 196 -11.80 15.94 -4.63
C VAL A 196 -13.28 16.27 -4.45
N PRO A 197 -14.04 16.49 -5.55
CA PRO A 197 -15.47 16.75 -5.46
C PRO A 197 -16.21 15.61 -4.74
N ARG A 198 -17.06 15.93 -3.75
CA ARG A 198 -17.77 14.94 -2.92
C ARG A 198 -18.57 13.94 -3.75
N ASN A 199 -19.17 14.36 -4.84
CA ASN A 199 -19.94 13.50 -5.74
C ASN A 199 -19.09 12.51 -6.55
N ARG A 200 -17.76 12.62 -6.48
CA ARG A 200 -16.82 11.66 -7.08
C ARG A 200 -16.16 10.74 -6.06
N VAL A 201 -16.65 10.72 -4.81
CA VAL A 201 -16.11 9.88 -3.74
C VAL A 201 -17.21 9.01 -3.16
N SER A 202 -17.00 7.70 -3.17
CA SER A 202 -17.82 6.72 -2.44
C SER A 202 -17.00 6.06 -1.35
N GLN A 203 -17.60 5.95 -0.16
CA GLN A 203 -16.98 5.29 0.98
C GLN A 203 -17.73 4.00 1.32
N PHE A 204 -16.96 2.99 1.73
CA PHE A 204 -17.47 1.64 1.97
C PHE A 204 -17.05 1.13 3.34
N ASP A 205 -17.99 0.49 4.00
CA ASP A 205 -17.69 -0.45 5.07
C ASP A 205 -17.37 -1.84 4.48
N TRP A 206 -16.82 -2.73 5.27
CA TRP A 206 -16.57 -4.10 4.82
C TRP A 206 -17.87 -4.76 4.35
N TRP A 207 -17.74 -5.60 3.32
CA TRP A 207 -18.80 -6.34 2.64
C TRP A 207 -19.76 -5.47 1.80
N GLN A 208 -19.57 -4.16 1.79
CA GLN A 208 -20.34 -3.29 0.90
C GLN A 208 -19.78 -3.33 -0.52
N SER A 209 -20.67 -3.27 -1.50
CA SER A 209 -20.31 -3.34 -2.91
C SER A 209 -21.03 -2.28 -3.73
N VAL A 210 -20.45 -1.99 -4.89
CA VAL A 210 -21.01 -1.12 -5.90
C VAL A 210 -20.84 -1.75 -7.28
N GLN A 211 -21.82 -1.54 -8.15
CA GLN A 211 -21.74 -1.90 -9.57
C GLN A 211 -21.32 -0.68 -10.38
N VAL A 212 -20.26 -0.81 -11.18
CA VAL A 212 -19.73 0.24 -12.05
C VAL A 212 -19.61 -0.32 -13.46
N GLY A 213 -20.58 -0.02 -14.31
CA GLY A 213 -20.69 -0.75 -15.57
C GLY A 213 -20.82 -2.25 -15.34
N ASN A 214 -19.94 -3.03 -15.93
CA ASN A 214 -19.90 -4.49 -15.76
C ASN A 214 -18.97 -4.95 -14.62
N VAL A 215 -18.26 -4.02 -13.95
CA VAL A 215 -17.38 -4.35 -12.83
C VAL A 215 -18.11 -4.17 -11.52
N ARG A 216 -18.15 -5.21 -10.70
CA ARG A 216 -18.59 -5.13 -9.31
C ARG A 216 -17.37 -5.00 -8.40
N LEU A 217 -17.34 -3.94 -7.61
CA LEU A 217 -16.34 -3.72 -6.57
C LEU A 217 -16.95 -4.07 -5.22
N THR A 218 -16.19 -4.77 -4.37
CA THR A 218 -16.58 -5.07 -3.00
C THR A 218 -15.42 -4.76 -2.07
N ALA A 219 -15.65 -3.90 -1.08
CA ALA A 219 -14.72 -3.71 0.04
C ALA A 219 -14.81 -4.92 0.96
N THR A 220 -13.68 -5.51 1.30
CA THR A 220 -13.61 -6.70 2.15
C THR A 220 -12.69 -6.47 3.35
N PRO A 221 -12.84 -7.23 4.46
CA PRO A 221 -12.00 -7.06 5.62
C PRO A 221 -10.51 -7.20 5.33
N ALA A 222 -9.71 -6.44 6.07
CA ALA A 222 -8.28 -6.60 6.20
C ALA A 222 -7.86 -6.49 7.68
N GLN A 223 -6.68 -6.92 8.01
CA GLN A 223 -6.12 -6.92 9.36
C GLN A 223 -4.97 -5.91 9.43
N HIS A 224 -5.30 -4.62 9.65
CA HIS A 224 -4.30 -3.55 9.58
C HIS A 224 -4.60 -2.42 10.59
N PHE A 225 -4.15 -1.22 10.32
CA PHE A 225 -4.39 -0.03 11.12
C PHE A 225 -4.36 1.22 10.23
N SER A 226 -4.76 2.37 10.80
CA SER A 226 -4.75 3.64 10.08
C SER A 226 -4.20 4.78 10.94
N GLY A 227 -3.83 5.88 10.28
CA GLY A 227 -3.36 7.10 10.91
C GLY A 227 -2.23 7.75 10.14
N ARG A 228 -2.29 9.09 10.06
CA ARG A 228 -1.33 9.94 9.33
C ARG A 228 -0.57 10.90 10.25
N ALA A 229 -0.85 10.88 11.54
CA ALA A 229 -0.19 11.72 12.53
C ALA A 229 0.10 10.93 13.81
N PRO A 230 1.12 11.36 14.60
CA PRO A 230 1.38 10.77 15.90
C PRO A 230 0.12 10.79 16.78
N PHE A 231 -0.08 9.73 17.54
CA PHE A 231 -1.19 9.57 18.49
C PHE A 231 -2.60 9.45 17.85
N GLN A 232 -2.72 9.35 16.53
CA GLN A 232 -3.98 8.92 15.92
C GLN A 232 -4.18 7.43 16.18
N ASN A 233 -5.42 7.08 16.54
CA ASN A 233 -5.78 5.70 16.81
C ASN A 233 -6.90 5.30 15.84
N ASN A 234 -6.50 4.73 14.69
CA ASN A 234 -7.43 4.18 13.70
C ASN A 234 -8.58 5.15 13.31
N PRO A 235 -8.30 6.38 12.84
CA PRO A 235 -9.33 7.36 12.53
C PRO A 235 -10.14 7.02 11.27
N THR A 236 -9.60 6.15 10.40
CA THR A 236 -10.22 5.69 9.16
C THR A 236 -10.24 4.16 9.11
N LEU A 237 -11.15 3.59 8.34
CA LEU A 237 -11.18 2.16 8.08
C LEU A 237 -10.11 1.79 7.04
N TRP A 238 -9.71 0.53 7.00
CA TRP A 238 -8.89 -0.11 5.97
C TRP A 238 -9.67 -1.24 5.32
N ALA A 239 -9.35 -1.57 4.09
CA ALA A 239 -10.04 -2.63 3.35
C ALA A 239 -9.13 -3.28 2.31
N SER A 240 -9.35 -4.55 2.05
CA SER A 240 -9.00 -5.19 0.80
C SER A 240 -10.17 -5.07 -0.19
N TRP A 241 -9.94 -5.40 -1.46
CA TRP A 241 -10.93 -5.20 -2.51
C TRP A 241 -11.05 -6.40 -3.43
N VAL A 242 -12.29 -6.71 -3.77
CA VAL A 242 -12.64 -7.69 -4.80
C VAL A 242 -13.14 -6.94 -6.04
N PHE A 243 -12.61 -7.32 -7.20
CA PHE A 243 -13.08 -6.87 -8.52
C PHE A 243 -13.66 -8.08 -9.23
N GLN A 244 -14.93 -7.99 -9.64
CA GLN A 244 -15.62 -9.01 -10.41
C GLN A 244 -16.09 -8.39 -11.73
N ALA A 245 -15.47 -8.80 -12.84
CA ALA A 245 -15.92 -8.58 -14.20
C ALA A 245 -16.55 -9.87 -14.74
N PRO A 246 -17.24 -9.86 -15.88
CA PRO A 246 -17.92 -11.05 -16.39
C PRO A 246 -17.02 -12.27 -16.57
N ASP A 247 -15.77 -12.07 -16.97
CA ASP A 247 -14.80 -13.12 -17.29
C ASP A 247 -13.47 -13.00 -16.51
N LEU A 248 -13.42 -12.14 -15.49
CA LEU A 248 -12.20 -11.92 -14.71
C LEU A 248 -12.54 -11.54 -13.26
N SER A 249 -11.92 -12.25 -12.31
CA SER A 249 -12.05 -12.00 -10.88
C SER A 249 -10.67 -11.72 -10.25
N LEU A 250 -10.53 -10.54 -9.64
CA LEU A 250 -9.28 -10.10 -9.02
C LEU A 250 -9.49 -9.81 -7.54
N PHE A 251 -8.44 -10.04 -6.76
CA PHE A 251 -8.36 -9.62 -5.37
C PHE A 251 -7.17 -8.70 -5.14
N PHE A 252 -7.37 -7.60 -4.44
CA PHE A 252 -6.34 -6.66 -4.02
C PHE A 252 -6.33 -6.56 -2.49
N SER A 253 -5.25 -6.99 -1.86
CA SER A 253 -5.18 -7.05 -0.39
C SER A 253 -5.10 -5.68 0.29
N GLY A 254 -4.55 -4.64 -0.39
CA GLY A 254 -3.98 -3.52 0.35
C GLY A 254 -2.92 -4.05 1.30
N ASP A 255 -2.86 -3.53 2.52
CA ASP A 255 -2.05 -4.05 3.60
C ASP A 255 -2.88 -4.85 4.59
N SER A 256 -2.34 -5.98 5.03
CA SER A 256 -3.02 -6.86 5.97
C SER A 256 -2.03 -7.82 6.64
N GLY A 257 -2.14 -8.00 7.94
CA GLY A 257 -1.68 -9.22 8.58
C GLY A 257 -2.54 -10.42 8.16
N TYR A 258 -2.01 -11.62 8.37
CA TYR A 258 -2.78 -12.84 8.11
C TYR A 258 -3.90 -13.03 9.15
N PHE A 259 -5.10 -13.35 8.67
CA PHE A 259 -6.27 -13.65 9.48
C PHE A 259 -7.25 -14.57 8.73
N SER A 260 -8.20 -15.18 9.46
CA SER A 260 -9.15 -16.14 8.88
C SER A 260 -10.11 -15.54 7.84
N GLY A 261 -10.23 -14.23 7.76
CA GLY A 261 -11.09 -13.54 6.79
C GLY A 261 -10.70 -13.79 5.34
N PHE A 262 -9.44 -14.12 5.04
CA PHE A 262 -9.05 -14.50 3.67
C PHE A 262 -9.81 -15.73 3.18
N ARG A 263 -10.03 -16.71 4.06
CA ARG A 263 -10.86 -17.90 3.74
C ARG A 263 -12.31 -17.52 3.50
N GLU A 264 -12.90 -16.68 4.35
CA GLU A 264 -14.26 -16.19 4.17
C GLU A 264 -14.44 -15.43 2.84
N ILE A 265 -13.47 -14.58 2.50
CA ILE A 265 -13.46 -13.87 1.20
C ILE A 265 -13.37 -14.87 0.04
N GLY A 266 -12.49 -15.88 0.14
CA GLY A 266 -12.34 -16.93 -0.85
C GLY A 266 -13.59 -17.79 -1.02
N GLU A 267 -14.32 -18.08 0.06
CA GLU A 267 -15.59 -18.80 0.03
C GLU A 267 -16.71 -17.98 -0.63
N ARG A 268 -16.77 -16.66 -0.37
CA ARG A 268 -17.82 -15.78 -0.87
C ARG A 268 -17.61 -15.35 -2.34
N PHE A 269 -16.36 -15.13 -2.75
CA PHE A 269 -16.05 -14.47 -4.01
C PHE A 269 -15.09 -15.24 -4.91
N GLY A 270 -14.35 -16.21 -4.37
CA GLY A 270 -13.40 -17.02 -5.14
C GLY A 270 -14.08 -18.12 -5.97
N PRO A 271 -13.34 -18.77 -6.85
CA PRO A 271 -11.91 -18.60 -7.06
C PRO A 271 -11.57 -17.29 -7.78
N PHE A 272 -10.38 -16.72 -7.48
CA PHE A 272 -9.85 -15.56 -8.17
C PHE A 272 -8.86 -15.96 -9.27
N ASP A 273 -8.92 -15.29 -10.42
CA ASP A 273 -7.94 -15.50 -11.48
C ASP A 273 -6.57 -15.00 -11.08
N LEU A 274 -6.52 -13.82 -10.44
CA LEU A 274 -5.30 -13.23 -9.91
C LEU A 274 -5.54 -12.59 -8.54
N THR A 275 -4.67 -12.90 -7.58
CA THR A 275 -4.64 -12.22 -6.29
C THR A 275 -3.39 -11.34 -6.20
N LEU A 276 -3.60 -10.05 -5.96
CA LEU A 276 -2.55 -9.09 -5.64
C LEU A 276 -2.42 -9.07 -4.11
N VAL A 277 -1.43 -9.79 -3.58
CA VAL A 277 -1.28 -10.00 -2.14
C VAL A 277 -0.03 -9.31 -1.63
N GLU A 278 -0.16 -8.56 -0.54
CA GLU A 278 0.97 -7.92 0.10
C GLU A 278 2.03 -8.94 0.51
N CYS A 279 3.29 -8.57 0.30
CA CYS A 279 4.45 -9.35 0.70
C CYS A 279 5.63 -8.41 0.88
N GLY A 280 5.71 -7.73 2.01
CA GLY A 280 6.77 -6.78 2.33
C GLY A 280 6.52 -6.08 3.65
N ALA A 281 7.46 -5.26 4.08
CA ALA A 281 7.37 -4.49 5.32
C ALA A 281 7.10 -5.31 6.60
N TYR A 282 7.30 -6.62 6.57
CA TYR A 282 7.08 -7.51 7.71
C TYR A 282 8.25 -7.46 8.70
N ASP A 283 7.94 -7.61 9.99
CA ASP A 283 8.91 -7.85 11.07
C ASP A 283 8.19 -8.54 12.24
N ALA A 284 8.93 -9.29 13.06
CA ALA A 284 8.39 -9.96 14.24
C ALA A 284 7.85 -8.98 15.30
N GLN A 285 8.25 -7.70 15.25
CA GLN A 285 7.80 -6.68 16.20
C GLN A 285 6.40 -6.14 15.92
N TRP A 286 5.90 -6.31 14.67
CA TRP A 286 4.54 -5.94 14.26
C TRP A 286 3.84 -7.05 13.51
N GLU A 287 4.08 -8.28 13.94
CA GLU A 287 3.34 -9.44 13.49
C GLU A 287 1.83 -9.20 13.65
N GLY A 288 1.06 -9.55 12.64
CA GLY A 288 -0.39 -9.41 12.64
C GLY A 288 -0.91 -8.15 11.95
N VAL A 289 -0.05 -7.26 11.43
CA VAL A 289 -0.44 -6.14 10.57
C VAL A 289 0.23 -6.14 9.19
N HIS A 290 1.27 -6.98 9.02
CA HIS A 290 1.88 -7.35 7.75
C HIS A 290 2.15 -8.85 7.71
N MET A 291 1.99 -9.47 6.55
CA MET A 291 2.17 -10.91 6.37
C MET A 291 3.63 -11.29 6.17
N LEU A 292 4.09 -12.31 6.88
CA LEU A 292 5.29 -13.05 6.50
C LEU A 292 5.07 -13.71 5.12
N PRO A 293 6.12 -13.95 4.31
CA PRO A 293 5.97 -14.55 2.98
C PRO A 293 5.18 -15.86 2.95
N ALA A 294 5.35 -16.71 3.96
CA ALA A 294 4.55 -17.93 4.09
C ALA A 294 3.06 -17.64 4.35
N GLN A 295 2.76 -16.60 5.09
CA GLN A 295 1.39 -16.15 5.33
C GLN A 295 0.76 -15.53 4.09
N SER A 296 1.53 -14.80 3.27
CA SER A 296 1.05 -14.27 1.99
C SER A 296 0.65 -15.40 1.03
N VAL A 297 1.46 -16.47 0.95
CA VAL A 297 1.13 -17.67 0.16
C VAL A 297 -0.10 -18.38 0.74
N GLN A 298 -0.22 -18.47 2.08
CA GLN A 298 -1.40 -19.06 2.71
C GLN A 298 -2.67 -18.23 2.46
N ALA A 299 -2.58 -16.90 2.54
CA ALA A 299 -3.70 -16.00 2.22
C ALA A 299 -4.18 -16.18 0.77
N HIS A 300 -3.24 -16.27 -0.19
CA HIS A 300 -3.57 -16.60 -1.58
C HIS A 300 -4.34 -17.91 -1.70
N ARG A 301 -3.92 -18.96 -1.01
CA ARG A 301 -4.61 -20.27 -1.02
C ARG A 301 -6.00 -20.20 -0.39
N ASP A 302 -6.12 -19.50 0.74
CA ASP A 302 -7.40 -19.31 1.42
C ASP A 302 -8.38 -18.49 0.56
N LEU A 303 -7.88 -17.53 -0.22
CA LEU A 303 -8.62 -16.79 -1.25
C LEU A 303 -9.00 -17.65 -2.46
N ARG A 304 -8.46 -18.88 -2.59
CA ARG A 304 -8.66 -19.77 -3.74
C ARG A 304 -8.16 -19.16 -5.05
N GLY A 305 -7.05 -18.38 -4.98
CA GLY A 305 -6.44 -17.75 -6.15
C GLY A 305 -5.80 -18.77 -7.09
N ARG A 306 -5.88 -18.53 -8.41
CA ARG A 306 -5.18 -19.32 -9.44
C ARG A 306 -3.73 -18.88 -9.56
N TRP A 307 -3.50 -17.56 -9.65
CA TRP A 307 -2.18 -16.93 -9.70
C TRP A 307 -2.04 -15.91 -8.59
N MET A 308 -0.83 -15.78 -8.06
CA MET A 308 -0.46 -14.78 -7.07
C MET A 308 0.51 -13.76 -7.68
N LEU A 309 0.24 -12.46 -7.50
CA LEU A 309 1.16 -11.37 -7.78
C LEU A 309 1.48 -10.67 -6.45
N PRO A 310 2.72 -10.79 -5.94
CA PRO A 310 3.10 -10.13 -4.71
C PRO A 310 3.28 -8.63 -4.93
N ILE A 311 2.60 -7.82 -4.11
CA ILE A 311 2.67 -6.37 -4.05
C ILE A 311 3.36 -5.91 -2.76
N HIS A 312 3.45 -4.61 -2.49
CA HIS A 312 3.98 -4.02 -1.27
C HIS A 312 5.48 -4.30 -1.05
N ASN A 313 6.26 -4.43 -2.12
CA ASN A 313 7.69 -4.73 -2.07
C ASN A 313 8.48 -3.98 -3.15
N GLY A 314 9.80 -3.92 -3.00
CA GLY A 314 10.72 -3.41 -4.02
C GLY A 314 10.60 -1.91 -4.34
N THR A 315 9.95 -1.10 -3.49
CA THR A 315 9.74 0.33 -3.77
C THR A 315 10.17 1.27 -2.65
N PHE A 316 9.86 0.96 -1.40
CA PHE A 316 10.18 1.80 -0.24
C PHE A 316 10.88 1.00 0.85
N ASP A 317 11.71 1.69 1.64
CA ASP A 317 12.44 1.15 2.78
C ASP A 317 11.60 1.23 4.06
N LEU A 318 10.70 0.26 4.28
CA LEU A 318 9.69 0.26 5.34
C LEU A 318 9.96 -0.73 6.48
N ALA A 319 10.95 -1.64 6.34
CA ALA A 319 11.22 -2.68 7.32
C ALA A 319 12.73 -2.90 7.54
N PHE A 320 13.08 -3.98 8.22
CA PHE A 320 14.47 -4.33 8.55
C PHE A 320 15.01 -5.49 7.71
N HIS A 321 14.19 -6.09 6.85
CA HIS A 321 14.63 -7.12 5.91
C HIS A 321 15.35 -6.50 4.70
N ALA A 322 16.22 -7.27 4.04
CA ALA A 322 16.82 -6.85 2.77
C ALA A 322 15.72 -6.51 1.74
N TRP A 323 15.95 -5.52 0.88
CA TRP A 323 14.93 -5.03 -0.07
C TRP A 323 14.38 -6.13 -0.99
N HIS A 324 15.20 -7.14 -1.32
CA HIS A 324 14.84 -8.28 -2.18
C HIS A 324 14.29 -9.49 -1.41
N ALA A 325 14.48 -9.54 -0.09
CA ALA A 325 14.11 -10.70 0.73
C ALA A 325 12.63 -11.10 0.62
N PRO A 326 11.66 -10.17 0.53
CA PRO A 326 10.26 -10.55 0.33
C PRO A 326 10.04 -11.39 -0.93
N LEU A 327 10.61 -10.97 -2.07
CA LEU A 327 10.45 -11.67 -3.35
C LEU A 327 11.19 -13.02 -3.35
N GLU A 328 12.37 -13.11 -2.72
CA GLU A 328 13.08 -14.39 -2.55
C GLU A 328 12.26 -15.37 -1.72
N ALA A 329 11.79 -14.95 -0.56
CA ALA A 329 11.10 -15.80 0.37
C ALA A 329 9.72 -16.25 -0.16
N VAL A 330 8.94 -15.34 -0.76
CA VAL A 330 7.66 -15.71 -1.35
C VAL A 330 7.81 -16.63 -2.57
N SER A 331 8.86 -16.46 -3.37
CA SER A 331 9.14 -17.35 -4.51
C SER A 331 9.49 -18.76 -4.05
N ALA A 332 10.34 -18.87 -3.03
CA ALA A 332 10.69 -20.17 -2.45
C ALA A 332 9.46 -20.86 -1.82
N GLU A 333 8.63 -20.09 -1.11
CA GLU A 333 7.44 -20.64 -0.46
C GLU A 333 6.36 -21.03 -1.48
N ALA A 334 6.13 -20.20 -2.51
CA ALA A 334 5.21 -20.53 -3.59
C ALA A 334 5.63 -21.81 -4.33
N GLN A 335 6.92 -21.95 -4.63
CA GLN A 335 7.47 -23.17 -5.21
C GLN A 335 7.23 -24.38 -4.31
N ARG A 336 7.51 -24.27 -3.02
CA ARG A 336 7.31 -25.34 -2.02
C ARG A 336 5.85 -25.79 -1.93
N GLN A 337 4.90 -24.85 -2.08
CA GLN A 337 3.46 -25.13 -1.96
C GLN A 337 2.75 -25.35 -3.31
N GLY A 338 3.48 -25.31 -4.44
CA GLY A 338 2.90 -25.48 -5.78
C GLY A 338 1.97 -24.33 -6.19
N VAL A 339 2.22 -23.10 -5.70
CA VAL A 339 1.47 -21.90 -6.04
C VAL A 339 2.07 -21.25 -7.29
N ALA A 340 1.21 -20.95 -8.27
CA ALA A 340 1.58 -20.20 -9.46
C ALA A 340 1.84 -18.72 -9.12
N LEU A 341 3.08 -18.25 -9.35
CA LEU A 341 3.55 -16.91 -8.95
C LEU A 341 3.92 -16.09 -10.19
N SER A 342 3.38 -14.87 -10.26
CA SER A 342 3.71 -13.87 -11.27
C SER A 342 4.48 -12.71 -10.62
N THR A 343 5.74 -12.50 -11.02
CA THR A 343 6.61 -11.46 -10.44
C THR A 343 7.17 -10.55 -11.54
N PRO A 344 6.30 -9.75 -12.20
CA PRO A 344 6.76 -8.84 -13.25
C PRO A 344 7.73 -7.79 -12.71
N MET A 345 8.65 -7.32 -13.55
CA MET A 345 9.37 -6.07 -13.27
C MET A 345 8.37 -4.93 -13.14
N ILE A 346 8.79 -3.87 -12.44
CA ILE A 346 8.01 -2.63 -12.39
C ILE A 346 7.77 -2.13 -13.83
N GLY A 347 6.51 -1.90 -14.20
CA GLY A 347 6.09 -1.46 -15.54
C GLY A 347 5.98 -2.57 -16.59
N GLN A 348 6.23 -3.83 -16.25
CA GLN A 348 6.00 -4.93 -17.16
C GLN A 348 4.52 -5.33 -17.19
N ALA A 349 3.99 -5.52 -18.39
CA ALA A 349 2.60 -5.94 -18.58
C ALA A 349 2.37 -7.38 -18.12
N VAL A 350 1.22 -7.62 -17.50
CA VAL A 350 0.68 -8.94 -17.17
C VAL A 350 -0.74 -9.03 -17.73
N ASP A 351 -1.08 -10.11 -18.39
CA ASP A 351 -2.48 -10.45 -18.65
C ASP A 351 -3.04 -11.21 -17.44
N ALA A 352 -4.00 -10.64 -16.74
CA ALA A 352 -4.60 -11.25 -15.57
C ALA A 352 -5.47 -12.49 -15.86
N ARG A 353 -5.88 -12.71 -17.13
CA ARG A 353 -6.58 -13.92 -17.58
C ARG A 353 -5.62 -15.10 -17.77
N GLU A 354 -4.42 -14.79 -18.29
CA GLU A 354 -3.34 -15.76 -18.55
C GLU A 354 -2.01 -15.29 -17.95
N PRO A 355 -1.93 -15.13 -16.61
CA PRO A 355 -0.70 -14.69 -15.98
C PRO A 355 0.42 -15.70 -16.26
N GLN A 356 1.66 -15.21 -16.23
CA GLN A 356 2.84 -16.02 -16.45
C GLN A 356 3.89 -15.82 -15.36
N ALA A 357 4.77 -16.78 -15.20
CA ALA A 357 5.97 -16.61 -14.39
C ALA A 357 6.98 -15.73 -15.13
N PHE A 358 7.65 -14.88 -14.37
CA PHE A 358 8.71 -14.00 -14.87
C PHE A 358 10.07 -14.40 -14.31
N THR A 359 11.15 -13.97 -14.98
CA THR A 359 12.49 -14.10 -14.43
C THR A 359 12.63 -13.30 -13.14
N ALA A 360 13.44 -13.82 -12.22
CA ALA A 360 13.71 -13.17 -10.92
C ALA A 360 14.61 -11.91 -11.13
N TRP A 361 14.02 -10.82 -11.59
CA TRP A 361 14.69 -9.56 -11.93
C TRP A 361 15.46 -8.94 -10.75
N TRP A 362 15.05 -9.23 -9.50
CA TRP A 362 15.73 -8.80 -8.28
C TRP A 362 17.04 -9.55 -8.00
N ARG A 363 17.34 -10.65 -8.74
CA ARG A 363 18.57 -11.44 -8.66
C ARG A 363 19.60 -11.05 -9.73
N GLN A 364 19.37 -9.96 -10.48
CA GLN A 364 20.32 -9.57 -11.52
C GLN A 364 21.70 -9.31 -10.89
N PRO A 365 22.81 -9.70 -11.59
CA PRO A 365 24.16 -9.52 -11.06
C PRO A 365 24.42 -8.05 -10.74
N ARG A 366 25.02 -7.84 -9.58
CA ARG A 366 25.47 -6.54 -9.11
C ARG A 366 26.65 -6.04 -9.90
#